data_be54088d904ad4e47dd4cf8bf9c6d573
#
_entry.id   be54088d904ad4e47dd4cf8bf9c6d573
#
_cell.length_a   1.000
_cell.length_b   1.000
_cell.length_c   1.000
_cell.angle_alpha   90.00
_cell.angle_beta   90.00
_cell.angle_gamma   90.00
#
_symmetry.space_group_name_H-M   'P 1'
#
loop_
_entity.id
_entity.type
_entity.pdbx_description
1 polymer ?
#
loop_
_entity_poly.entity_id
_entity_poly.type
_entity_poly.pdbx_seq_one_letter_code
_entity_poly.pdbx_strand_id
1 'polypeptide(L)'
;VLEHLGHHCFDVEDFDASEIEALFTSLAEDTRKALRPGLHFSEATWEEVSKFVGSHRRRESRYVTTNVHELRETIWSVIRNLSASVHVDHKTDEKVARQLVKVKRAVESRSIELIKREVLAATAGISQAIEERQSVNRERMLELGKQLQSIKGELTQTRRKLEVDPLTKLYNRAAFDEHLKRVADLNCLTGAPACLLMIDVDHFKKINDTYGHPAGDEVLRRLSDCLVQTFPRKTDFIARYGGEEFAVIFQNDGIEMGRMLSNRALESVRKLAIAYREAEIKVTVSIGLAEYSMPDNSDSWVERCDRALYRAKESGRDRYMEASVPILEPAK
;
A
#
# COMPACT_ATOMS: atom_id res chain seq x y z
N VAL A 1 5.80 -25.41 -4.68
CA VAL A 1 5.94 -24.01 -5.12
C VAL A 1 6.07 -23.09 -3.91
N LEU A 2 5.14 -23.14 -2.94
CA LEU A 2 5.18 -22.30 -1.75
C LEU A 2 6.39 -22.60 -0.86
N GLU A 3 6.76 -23.89 -0.68
CA GLU A 3 7.99 -24.28 0.01
C GLU A 3 9.24 -23.76 -0.72
N HIS A 4 9.24 -23.79 -2.05
CA HIS A 4 10.35 -23.24 -2.85
C HIS A 4 10.40 -21.71 -2.81
N LEU A 5 9.26 -21.03 -2.62
CA LEU A 5 9.19 -19.61 -2.35
C LEU A 5 9.70 -19.24 -0.95
N GLY A 6 9.50 -20.14 0.05
CA GLY A 6 10.06 -20.00 1.39
C GLY A 6 11.58 -20.01 1.43
N HIS A 7 12.20 -20.94 0.70
CA HIS A 7 13.68 -21.04 0.61
C HIS A 7 14.35 -19.86 -0.12
N HIS A 8 13.61 -19.01 -0.82
CA HIS A 8 14.13 -17.85 -1.55
C HIS A 8 13.63 -16.52 -1.00
N CYS A 9 12.98 -16.53 0.16
CA CYS A 9 12.58 -15.30 0.84
C CYS A 9 13.75 -14.75 1.66
N PHE A 10 14.29 -13.65 1.18
CA PHE A 10 14.97 -12.60 1.92
C PHE A 10 16.19 -12.97 2.78
N ASP A 11 17.39 -12.85 2.20
CA ASP A 11 18.56 -12.34 2.92
C ASP A 11 18.39 -10.82 3.09
N VAL A 12 17.57 -10.40 4.01
CA VAL A 12 17.55 -9.02 4.55
C VAL A 12 18.08 -9.15 5.96
N GLU A 13 19.17 -8.47 6.28
CA GLU A 13 19.92 -8.53 7.53
C GLU A 13 19.12 -8.34 8.83
N ASP A 14 17.82 -8.04 8.76
CA ASP A 14 16.95 -7.77 9.91
C ASP A 14 15.67 -8.63 9.98
N PHE A 15 15.50 -9.62 9.10
CA PHE A 15 14.37 -10.56 9.19
C PHE A 15 14.89 -11.98 9.30
N ASP A 16 14.49 -12.66 10.34
CA ASP A 16 14.79 -14.09 10.54
C ASP A 16 14.14 -14.90 9.41
N ALA A 17 14.98 -15.34 8.46
CA ALA A 17 14.55 -16.15 7.31
C ALA A 17 13.75 -17.38 7.75
N SER A 18 14.00 -17.87 8.98
CA SER A 18 13.31 -19.01 9.56
C SER A 18 11.82 -18.73 9.87
N GLU A 19 11.45 -17.52 10.26
CA GLU A 19 10.05 -17.15 10.48
C GLU A 19 9.26 -17.06 9.18
N ILE A 20 9.88 -16.55 8.12
CA ILE A 20 9.26 -16.44 6.79
C ILE A 20 9.15 -17.83 6.16
N GLU A 21 10.15 -18.67 6.30
CA GLU A 21 10.12 -20.08 5.87
C GLU A 21 9.00 -20.85 6.58
N ALA A 22 8.81 -20.65 7.88
CA ALA A 22 7.73 -21.24 8.65
C ALA A 22 6.35 -20.76 8.16
N LEU A 23 6.21 -19.47 7.81
CA LEU A 23 4.97 -18.90 7.29
C LEU A 23 4.61 -19.47 5.90
N PHE A 24 5.59 -19.61 5.01
CA PHE A 24 5.38 -20.23 3.70
C PHE A 24 5.12 -21.72 3.78
N THR A 25 5.73 -22.42 4.73
CA THR A 25 5.49 -23.84 4.99
C THR A 25 4.05 -24.04 5.51
N SER A 26 3.60 -23.19 6.44
CA SER A 26 2.23 -23.19 6.92
C SER A 26 1.22 -22.90 5.80
N LEU A 27 1.49 -21.92 4.94
CA LEU A 27 0.65 -21.57 3.79
C LEU A 27 0.60 -22.71 2.76
N ALA A 28 1.71 -23.45 2.57
CA ALA A 28 1.79 -24.62 1.70
C ALA A 28 0.95 -25.78 2.24
N GLU A 29 0.99 -26.01 3.55
CA GLU A 29 0.17 -27.04 4.21
C GLU A 29 -1.33 -26.71 4.13
N ASP A 30 -1.71 -25.44 4.32
CA ASP A 30 -3.10 -25.00 4.22
C ASP A 30 -3.63 -25.08 2.79
N THR A 31 -2.78 -24.79 1.80
CA THR A 31 -3.11 -24.95 0.38
C THR A 31 -3.26 -26.44 0.00
N ARG A 32 -2.43 -27.33 0.56
CA ARG A 32 -2.58 -28.78 0.39
C ARG A 32 -3.87 -29.32 1.01
N LYS A 33 -4.32 -28.78 2.14
CA LYS A 33 -5.61 -29.16 2.79
C LYS A 33 -6.80 -28.65 2.00
N ALA A 34 -6.69 -27.53 1.29
CA ALA A 34 -7.76 -26.93 0.49
C ALA A 34 -7.93 -27.53 -0.91
N LEU A 35 -6.94 -28.24 -1.44
CA LEU A 35 -7.00 -28.90 -2.74
C LEU A 35 -7.84 -30.18 -2.68
N ARG A 36 -9.08 -30.10 -3.14
CA ARG A 36 -9.94 -31.29 -3.33
C ARG A 36 -9.32 -32.26 -4.34
N PRO A 37 -9.42 -33.59 -4.14
CA PRO A 37 -8.90 -34.57 -5.07
C PRO A 37 -9.68 -34.50 -6.39
N GLY A 38 -8.98 -34.23 -7.49
CA GLY A 38 -9.56 -34.28 -8.83
C GLY A 38 -8.98 -33.32 -9.87
N LEU A 39 -8.16 -32.31 -9.52
CA LEU A 39 -7.44 -31.51 -10.51
C LEU A 39 -6.00 -31.99 -10.63
N HIS A 40 -5.72 -32.70 -11.71
CA HIS A 40 -4.36 -33.05 -12.10
C HIS A 40 -3.77 -31.93 -12.97
N PHE A 41 -2.94 -31.06 -12.38
CA PHE A 41 -2.03 -30.23 -13.17
C PHE A 41 -0.82 -31.05 -13.57
N SER A 42 -0.33 -30.89 -14.80
CA SER A 42 0.90 -31.56 -15.22
C SER A 42 2.09 -30.97 -14.45
N GLU A 43 3.08 -31.80 -14.15
CA GLU A 43 4.30 -31.37 -13.46
C GLU A 43 5.03 -30.23 -14.20
N ALA A 44 4.98 -30.24 -15.53
CA ALA A 44 5.51 -29.17 -16.40
C ALA A 44 4.80 -27.82 -16.20
N THR A 45 3.48 -27.82 -16.03
CA THR A 45 2.70 -26.57 -15.79
C THR A 45 3.03 -25.95 -14.43
N TRP A 46 3.28 -26.78 -13.41
CA TRP A 46 3.73 -26.34 -12.10
C TRP A 46 5.15 -25.76 -12.13
N GLU A 47 6.03 -26.34 -12.93
CA GLU A 47 7.41 -25.86 -13.09
C GLU A 47 7.45 -24.50 -13.80
N GLU A 48 6.61 -24.27 -14.82
CA GLU A 48 6.47 -22.98 -15.49
C GLU A 48 5.87 -21.89 -14.57
N VAL A 49 4.82 -22.21 -13.83
CA VAL A 49 4.21 -21.30 -12.85
C VAL A 49 5.22 -20.97 -11.74
N SER A 50 5.97 -21.96 -11.25
CA SER A 50 7.01 -21.76 -10.24
C SER A 50 8.14 -20.86 -10.73
N LYS A 51 8.61 -21.05 -11.97
CA LYS A 51 9.63 -20.21 -12.62
C LYS A 51 9.11 -18.78 -12.83
N PHE A 52 7.88 -18.62 -13.27
CA PHE A 52 7.27 -17.30 -13.48
C PHE A 52 7.10 -16.54 -12.15
N VAL A 53 6.48 -17.15 -11.15
CA VAL A 53 6.30 -16.58 -9.82
C VAL A 53 7.65 -16.27 -9.17
N GLY A 54 8.62 -17.20 -9.25
CA GLY A 54 9.97 -17.00 -8.72
C GLY A 54 10.75 -15.88 -9.43
N SER A 55 10.55 -15.69 -10.76
CA SER A 55 11.19 -14.62 -11.52
C SER A 55 10.54 -13.25 -11.24
N HIS A 56 9.22 -13.22 -11.06
CA HIS A 56 8.47 -12.01 -10.74
C HIS A 56 8.80 -11.53 -9.33
N ARG A 57 8.81 -12.42 -8.34
CA ARG A 57 9.22 -12.09 -6.96
C ARG A 57 10.68 -11.66 -6.85
N ARG A 58 11.60 -12.23 -7.64
CA ARG A 58 13.00 -11.75 -7.66
C ARG A 58 13.12 -10.33 -8.21
N ARG A 59 12.27 -9.92 -9.17
CA ARG A 59 12.23 -8.52 -9.67
C ARG A 59 11.62 -7.58 -8.64
N GLU A 60 10.53 -7.95 -8.00
CA GLU A 60 9.92 -7.18 -6.92
C GLU A 60 10.86 -7.04 -5.73
N SER A 61 11.49 -8.14 -5.30
CA SER A 61 12.47 -8.14 -4.21
C SER A 61 13.67 -7.25 -4.53
N ARG A 62 14.24 -7.32 -5.75
CA ARG A 62 15.31 -6.43 -6.17
C ARG A 62 14.87 -4.96 -6.18
N TYR A 63 13.69 -4.66 -6.70
CA TYR A 63 13.14 -3.31 -6.72
C TYR A 63 12.94 -2.76 -5.30
N VAL A 64 12.35 -3.56 -4.40
CA VAL A 64 12.17 -3.21 -2.99
C VAL A 64 13.53 -3.02 -2.30
N THR A 65 14.49 -3.92 -2.52
CA THR A 65 15.83 -3.86 -1.91
C THR A 65 16.59 -2.62 -2.38
N THR A 66 16.52 -2.27 -3.68
CA THR A 66 17.16 -1.07 -4.23
C THR A 66 16.55 0.20 -3.64
N ASN A 67 15.22 0.30 -3.58
CA ASN A 67 14.56 1.47 -3.00
C ASN A 67 14.79 1.61 -1.49
N VAL A 68 14.85 0.49 -0.75
CA VAL A 68 15.21 0.48 0.68
C VAL A 68 16.66 0.92 0.88
N HIS A 69 17.57 0.52 0.00
CA HIS A 69 18.98 0.96 0.05
C HIS A 69 19.11 2.47 -0.20
N GLU A 70 18.43 3.01 -1.21
CA GLU A 70 18.40 4.45 -1.49
C GLU A 70 17.80 5.25 -0.32
N LEU A 71 16.74 4.73 0.29
CA LEU A 71 16.14 5.31 1.49
C LEU A 71 17.11 5.31 2.68
N ARG A 72 17.86 4.22 2.91
CA ARG A 72 18.91 4.14 3.95
C ARG A 72 20.02 5.18 3.69
N GLU A 73 20.53 5.32 2.46
CA GLU A 73 21.55 6.32 2.12
C GLU A 73 21.05 7.74 2.40
N THR A 74 19.78 8.02 2.07
CA THR A 74 19.17 9.33 2.35
C THR A 74 19.05 9.57 3.86
N ILE A 75 18.63 8.57 4.64
CA ILE A 75 18.59 8.63 6.11
C ILE A 75 19.99 8.81 6.69
N TRP A 76 21.00 8.11 6.17
CA TRP A 76 22.39 8.29 6.59
C TRP A 76 22.94 9.69 6.29
N SER A 77 22.53 10.30 5.17
CA SER A 77 22.84 11.69 4.86
C SER A 77 22.25 12.65 5.91
N VAL A 78 21.00 12.43 6.31
CA VAL A 78 20.35 13.21 7.37
C VAL A 78 21.06 13.03 8.72
N ILE A 79 21.43 11.79 9.08
CA ILE A 79 22.16 11.50 10.33
C ILE A 79 23.55 12.16 10.31
N ARG A 80 24.28 12.14 9.17
CA ARG A 80 25.57 12.83 9.04
C ARG A 80 25.44 14.34 9.21
N ASN A 81 24.39 14.94 8.63
CA ASN A 81 24.11 16.37 8.80
C ASN A 81 23.76 16.73 10.24
N LEU A 82 23.00 15.86 10.95
CA LEU A 82 22.74 16.00 12.38
C LEU A 82 24.02 15.88 13.23
N SER A 83 24.89 14.91 12.91
CA SER A 83 26.18 14.74 13.61
C SER A 83 27.12 15.91 13.36
N ALA A 84 27.12 16.49 12.17
CA ALA A 84 27.84 17.74 11.87
C ALA A 84 27.25 18.93 12.65
N SER A 85 25.94 18.88 12.97
CA SER A 85 25.27 19.87 13.83
C SER A 85 25.77 19.87 15.27
N VAL A 86 26.05 18.69 15.82
CA VAL A 86 26.61 18.54 17.18
C VAL A 86 28.04 19.09 17.25
N HIS A 87 28.83 19.00 16.17
CA HIS A 87 30.19 19.52 16.13
C HIS A 87 30.26 21.06 16.07
N VAL A 88 29.21 21.73 15.60
CA VAL A 88 29.15 23.21 15.61
C VAL A 88 28.84 23.76 17.00
N ASP A 89 28.19 22.97 17.86
CA ASP A 89 27.98 23.35 19.24
C ASP A 89 29.30 23.54 20.01
N HIS A 90 30.29 22.68 19.77
CA HIS A 90 31.60 22.82 20.40
C HIS A 90 32.31 24.16 20.11
N LYS A 91 32.19 24.72 18.90
CA LYS A 91 32.84 26.01 18.60
C LYS A 91 32.17 27.20 19.28
N THR A 92 30.88 27.17 19.42
CA THR A 92 30.11 28.20 20.14
C THR A 92 30.35 28.10 21.63
N ASP A 93 30.38 26.88 22.17
CA ASP A 93 30.72 26.64 23.60
C ASP A 93 32.17 27.08 23.93
N GLU A 94 33.13 26.87 23.03
CA GLU A 94 34.48 27.40 23.17
C GLU A 94 34.53 28.92 23.15
N LYS A 95 33.74 29.60 22.31
CA LYS A 95 33.67 31.08 22.32
C LYS A 95 33.11 31.60 23.63
N VAL A 96 32.00 30.97 24.11
CA VAL A 96 31.40 31.32 25.39
C VAL A 96 32.35 31.03 26.54
N ALA A 97 32.98 29.87 26.57
CA ALA A 97 33.99 29.52 27.60
C ALA A 97 35.15 30.48 27.66
N ARG A 98 35.69 30.93 26.50
CA ARG A 98 36.72 31.93 26.43
C ARG A 98 36.32 33.29 27.03
N GLN A 99 35.07 33.73 26.78
CA GLN A 99 34.55 34.96 27.39
C GLN A 99 34.41 34.85 28.92
N LEU A 100 33.90 33.71 29.39
CA LEU A 100 33.81 33.47 30.84
C LEU A 100 35.17 33.47 31.53
N VAL A 101 36.22 32.92 30.90
CA VAL A 101 37.59 32.97 31.47
C VAL A 101 38.08 34.39 31.57
N LYS A 102 37.79 35.28 30.61
CA LYS A 102 38.17 36.69 30.66
C LYS A 102 37.46 37.41 31.82
N VAL A 103 36.15 37.18 31.97
CA VAL A 103 35.40 37.75 33.09
C VAL A 103 35.96 37.26 34.45
N LYS A 104 36.29 35.97 34.57
CA LYS A 104 36.88 35.41 35.79
C LYS A 104 38.18 36.10 36.17
N ARG A 105 39.08 36.28 35.16
CA ARG A 105 40.35 37.01 35.38
C ARG A 105 40.15 38.49 35.77
N ALA A 106 39.14 39.14 35.15
CA ALA A 106 38.80 40.52 35.51
C ALA A 106 38.32 40.62 36.96
N VAL A 107 37.53 39.69 37.43
CA VAL A 107 37.06 39.60 38.82
C VAL A 107 38.27 39.41 39.78
N GLU A 108 39.21 38.55 39.41
CA GLU A 108 40.42 38.32 40.18
C GLU A 108 41.32 39.58 40.33
N SER A 109 41.30 40.48 39.31
CA SER A 109 42.06 41.71 39.30
C SER A 109 41.59 42.80 40.27
N ARG A 110 40.42 42.68 40.87
CA ARG A 110 39.78 43.66 41.81
C ARG A 110 39.55 45.05 41.20
N SER A 111 39.68 45.25 39.89
CA SER A 111 39.39 46.52 39.22
C SER A 111 37.94 46.55 38.74
N ILE A 112 37.15 47.47 39.32
CA ILE A 112 35.73 47.62 38.95
C ILE A 112 35.57 48.03 37.47
N GLU A 113 36.44 48.89 36.94
CA GLU A 113 36.41 49.28 35.53
C GLU A 113 36.74 48.14 34.59
N LEU A 114 37.70 47.29 34.95
CA LEU A 114 38.05 46.12 34.18
C LEU A 114 36.93 45.10 34.16
N ILE A 115 36.33 44.85 35.35
CA ILE A 115 35.15 43.96 35.49
C ILE A 115 34.00 44.45 34.61
N LYS A 116 33.65 45.73 34.73
CA LYS A 116 32.55 46.33 33.95
C LYS A 116 32.78 46.18 32.44
N ARG A 117 34.01 46.48 31.99
CA ARG A 117 34.36 46.35 30.56
C ARG A 117 34.32 44.91 30.09
N GLU A 118 34.89 43.98 30.84
CA GLU A 118 34.95 42.57 30.45
C GLU A 118 33.58 41.90 30.53
N VAL A 119 32.74 42.28 31.50
CA VAL A 119 31.35 41.80 31.58
C VAL A 119 30.51 42.30 30.41
N LEU A 120 30.62 43.58 30.05
CA LEU A 120 29.93 44.10 28.88
C LEU A 120 30.40 43.46 27.57
N ALA A 121 31.71 43.26 27.42
CA ALA A 121 32.27 42.57 26.28
C ALA A 121 31.85 41.08 26.22
N ALA A 122 31.81 40.40 27.37
CA ALA A 122 31.39 39.02 27.45
C ALA A 122 29.86 38.88 27.12
N THR A 123 29.06 39.77 27.65
CA THR A 123 27.58 39.77 27.35
C THR A 123 27.34 39.98 25.86
N ALA A 124 28.01 40.96 25.24
CA ALA A 124 27.91 41.19 23.81
C ALA A 124 28.38 39.97 22.98
N GLY A 125 29.50 39.39 23.37
CA GLY A 125 30.05 38.22 22.68
C GLY A 125 29.20 36.95 22.82
N ILE A 126 28.58 36.75 24.00
CA ILE A 126 27.64 35.66 24.26
C ILE A 126 26.35 35.89 23.45
N SER A 127 25.80 37.09 23.48
CA SER A 127 24.59 37.40 22.71
C SER A 127 24.82 37.14 21.20
N GLN A 128 25.95 37.62 20.65
CA GLN A 128 26.30 37.37 19.26
C GLN A 128 26.45 35.84 18.97
N ALA A 129 27.07 35.09 19.86
CA ALA A 129 27.23 33.64 19.71
C ALA A 129 25.87 32.91 19.73
N ILE A 130 24.94 33.37 20.56
CA ILE A 130 23.56 32.85 20.62
C ILE A 130 22.79 33.16 19.33
N GLU A 131 22.91 34.40 18.82
CA GLU A 131 22.26 34.79 17.57
C GLU A 131 22.80 33.99 16.36
N GLU A 132 24.14 33.85 16.27
CA GLU A 132 24.80 33.01 15.25
C GLU A 132 24.28 31.55 15.32
N ARG A 133 24.21 30.98 16.54
CA ARG A 133 23.67 29.64 16.77
C ARG A 133 22.20 29.50 16.34
N GLN A 134 21.37 30.48 16.74
CA GLN A 134 19.96 30.49 16.36
C GLN A 134 19.76 30.59 14.86
N SER A 135 20.56 31.41 14.17
CA SER A 135 20.51 31.54 12.70
C SER A 135 20.88 30.22 12.04
N VAL A 136 22.01 29.62 12.40
CA VAL A 136 22.44 28.33 11.86
C VAL A 136 21.44 27.21 12.15
N ASN A 137 20.90 27.17 13.36
CA ASN A 137 19.88 26.18 13.71
C ASN A 137 18.59 26.38 12.92
N ARG A 138 18.19 27.63 12.68
CA ARG A 138 17.01 27.96 11.86
C ARG A 138 17.22 27.49 10.41
N GLU A 139 18.36 27.77 9.82
CA GLU A 139 18.68 27.33 8.46
C GLU A 139 18.67 25.80 8.35
N ARG A 140 19.25 25.11 9.34
CA ARG A 140 19.25 23.65 9.38
C ARG A 140 17.84 23.05 9.54
N MET A 141 17.02 23.66 10.40
CA MET A 141 15.64 23.21 10.57
C MET A 141 14.85 23.38 9.28
N LEU A 142 15.07 24.47 8.55
CA LEU A 142 14.45 24.67 7.23
C LEU A 142 14.95 23.63 6.20
N GLU A 143 16.23 23.35 6.21
CA GLU A 143 16.81 22.34 5.30
C GLU A 143 16.31 20.93 5.64
N LEU A 144 16.32 20.55 6.92
CA LEU A 144 15.73 19.28 7.38
C LEU A 144 14.25 19.17 7.03
N GLY A 145 13.51 20.27 7.17
CA GLY A 145 12.09 20.33 6.76
C GLY A 145 11.90 20.04 5.27
N LYS A 146 12.74 20.63 4.42
CA LYS A 146 12.72 20.36 2.96
C LYS A 146 13.08 18.89 2.65
N GLN A 147 14.11 18.36 3.30
CA GLN A 147 14.54 16.96 3.09
C GLN A 147 13.43 15.99 3.54
N LEU A 148 12.82 16.22 4.70
CA LEU A 148 11.68 15.41 5.17
C LEU A 148 10.49 15.46 4.20
N GLN A 149 10.21 16.63 3.65
CA GLN A 149 9.13 16.79 2.67
C GLN A 149 9.44 16.06 1.36
N SER A 150 10.69 16.11 0.89
CA SER A 150 11.16 15.36 -0.28
C SER A 150 11.03 13.86 -0.06
N ILE A 151 11.57 13.34 1.05
CA ILE A 151 11.50 11.92 1.41
C ILE A 151 10.04 11.46 1.52
N LYS A 152 9.18 12.25 2.18
CA LYS A 152 7.75 11.94 2.28
C LYS A 152 7.09 11.90 0.89
N GLY A 153 7.47 12.79 0.01
CA GLY A 153 7.01 12.81 -1.39
C GLY A 153 7.42 11.56 -2.15
N GLU A 154 8.70 11.20 -2.07
CA GLU A 154 9.25 9.99 -2.70
C GLU A 154 8.63 8.71 -2.15
N LEU A 155 8.49 8.62 -0.83
CA LEU A 155 7.84 7.48 -0.17
C LEU A 155 6.38 7.34 -0.63
N THR A 156 5.64 8.46 -0.68
CA THR A 156 4.25 8.46 -1.14
C THR A 156 4.15 8.05 -2.61
N GLN A 157 5.06 8.52 -3.45
CA GLN A 157 5.10 8.18 -4.87
C GLN A 157 5.48 6.71 -5.09
N THR A 158 6.47 6.22 -4.33
CA THR A 158 6.89 4.82 -4.37
C THR A 158 5.75 3.91 -3.89
N ARG A 159 5.10 4.26 -2.78
CA ARG A 159 3.94 3.53 -2.26
C ARG A 159 2.81 3.49 -3.29
N ARG A 160 2.46 4.62 -3.92
CA ARG A 160 1.45 4.65 -5.00
C ARG A 160 1.81 3.73 -6.17
N LYS A 161 3.08 3.67 -6.57
CA LYS A 161 3.53 2.75 -7.63
C LYS A 161 3.35 1.28 -7.24
N LEU A 162 3.51 0.96 -5.95
CA LEU A 162 3.33 -0.40 -5.42
C LEU A 162 1.86 -0.78 -5.19
N GLU A 163 0.97 0.21 -5.07
CA GLU A 163 -0.46 0.01 -4.81
C GLU A 163 -1.31 -0.08 -6.09
N VAL A 164 -0.73 0.20 -7.26
CA VAL A 164 -1.46 0.31 -8.53
C VAL A 164 -1.12 -0.83 -9.47
N ASP A 165 -2.14 -1.42 -10.10
CA ASP A 165 -1.97 -2.39 -11.18
C ASP A 165 -1.43 -1.70 -12.45
N PRO A 166 -0.33 -2.20 -13.04
CA PRO A 166 0.31 -1.52 -14.17
C PRO A 166 -0.53 -1.51 -15.45
N LEU A 167 -1.42 -2.49 -15.64
CA LEU A 167 -2.26 -2.62 -16.83
C LEU A 167 -3.47 -1.69 -16.76
N THR A 168 -4.22 -1.75 -15.65
CA THR A 168 -5.53 -1.12 -15.49
C THR A 168 -5.46 0.24 -14.79
N LYS A 169 -4.36 0.54 -14.13
CA LYS A 169 -4.17 1.74 -13.30
C LYS A 169 -5.10 1.85 -12.09
N LEU A 170 -5.90 0.83 -11.82
CA LEU A 170 -6.65 0.66 -10.59
C LEU A 170 -5.73 0.25 -9.44
N TYR A 171 -6.24 0.23 -8.23
CA TYR A 171 -5.52 -0.38 -7.12
C TYR A 171 -5.28 -1.87 -7.40
N ASN A 172 -4.18 -2.40 -6.91
CA ASN A 172 -3.87 -3.82 -7.02
C ASN A 172 -4.41 -4.59 -5.80
N ARG A 173 -4.23 -5.91 -5.83
CA ARG A 173 -4.69 -6.82 -4.77
C ARG A 173 -4.12 -6.46 -3.39
N ALA A 174 -2.83 -6.13 -3.30
CA ALA A 174 -2.21 -5.80 -2.01
C ALA A 174 -2.84 -4.55 -1.38
N ALA A 175 -3.10 -3.52 -2.19
CA ALA A 175 -3.80 -2.32 -1.74
C ALA A 175 -5.25 -2.62 -1.35
N PHE A 176 -5.91 -3.54 -2.08
CA PHE A 176 -7.26 -3.99 -1.75
C PHE A 176 -7.31 -4.70 -0.39
N ASP A 177 -6.42 -5.66 -0.14
CA ASP A 177 -6.39 -6.42 1.11
C ASP A 177 -6.17 -5.49 2.32
N GLU A 178 -5.25 -4.51 2.19
CA GLU A 178 -5.00 -3.50 3.23
C GLU A 178 -6.23 -2.59 3.46
N HIS A 179 -6.88 -2.15 2.38
CA HIS A 179 -8.06 -1.29 2.47
C HIS A 179 -9.26 -2.02 3.08
N LEU A 180 -9.51 -3.24 2.62
CA LEU A 180 -10.58 -4.10 3.12
C LEU A 180 -10.48 -4.32 4.62
N LYS A 181 -9.27 -4.67 5.11
CA LYS A 181 -9.03 -4.85 6.54
C LYS A 181 -9.37 -3.58 7.33
N ARG A 182 -8.91 -2.42 6.87
CA ARG A 182 -9.22 -1.12 7.51
C ARG A 182 -10.72 -0.86 7.56
N VAL A 183 -11.44 -1.15 6.47
CA VAL A 183 -12.89 -0.96 6.40
C VAL A 183 -13.61 -1.92 7.33
N ALA A 184 -13.23 -3.20 7.37
CA ALA A 184 -13.82 -4.19 8.28
C ALA A 184 -13.61 -3.81 9.75
N ASP A 185 -12.37 -3.41 10.12
CA ASP A 185 -12.04 -2.97 11.48
C ASP A 185 -12.86 -1.72 11.88
N LEU A 186 -12.99 -0.74 10.96
CA LEU A 186 -13.75 0.48 11.21
C LEU A 186 -15.24 0.18 11.38
N ASN A 187 -15.80 -0.66 10.51
CA ASN A 187 -17.24 -0.99 10.56
C ASN A 187 -17.59 -1.84 11.77
N CYS A 188 -16.68 -2.71 12.21
CA CYS A 188 -16.82 -3.44 13.47
C CYS A 188 -16.96 -2.47 14.66
N LEU A 189 -16.26 -1.34 14.65
CA LEU A 189 -16.28 -0.34 15.73
C LEU A 189 -17.47 0.63 15.63
N THR A 190 -17.82 1.03 14.42
CA THR A 190 -18.81 2.11 14.19
C THR A 190 -20.21 1.61 13.88
N GLY A 191 -20.36 0.35 13.44
CA GLY A 191 -21.62 -0.16 12.91
C GLY A 191 -22.03 0.47 11.57
N ALA A 192 -21.15 1.25 10.92
CA ALA A 192 -21.46 1.90 9.64
C ALA A 192 -21.60 0.82 8.55
N PRO A 193 -22.56 0.95 7.62
CA PRO A 193 -22.71 -0.01 6.54
C PRO A 193 -21.57 0.14 5.52
N ALA A 194 -21.13 -0.99 4.97
CA ALA A 194 -20.23 -1.03 3.82
C ALA A 194 -20.55 -2.24 2.94
N CYS A 195 -20.30 -2.11 1.67
CA CYS A 195 -20.51 -3.18 0.70
C CYS A 195 -19.24 -3.48 -0.09
N LEU A 196 -19.11 -4.76 -0.42
CA LEU A 196 -18.08 -5.32 -1.28
C LEU A 196 -18.73 -5.89 -2.53
N LEU A 197 -18.20 -5.53 -3.70
CA LEU A 197 -18.48 -6.19 -4.96
C LEU A 197 -17.25 -6.95 -5.41
N MET A 198 -17.38 -8.23 -5.73
CA MET A 198 -16.42 -9.00 -6.51
C MET A 198 -16.96 -9.17 -7.92
N ILE A 199 -16.19 -8.79 -8.91
CA ILE A 199 -16.60 -8.69 -10.32
C ILE A 199 -15.64 -9.53 -11.16
N ASP A 200 -16.16 -10.36 -12.05
CA ASP A 200 -15.36 -11.22 -12.92
C ASP A 200 -15.87 -11.13 -14.36
N VAL A 201 -14.94 -11.07 -15.32
CA VAL A 201 -15.26 -10.96 -16.74
C VAL A 201 -15.70 -12.31 -17.27
N ASP A 202 -16.94 -12.38 -17.71
CA ASP A 202 -17.52 -13.60 -18.24
C ASP A 202 -16.77 -14.08 -19.50
N HIS A 203 -16.42 -15.35 -19.51
CA HIS A 203 -15.75 -16.01 -20.63
C HIS A 203 -14.43 -15.36 -21.09
N PHE A 204 -13.69 -14.69 -20.21
CA PHE A 204 -12.46 -13.97 -20.55
C PHE A 204 -11.41 -14.85 -21.24
N LYS A 205 -11.28 -16.12 -20.80
CA LYS A 205 -10.41 -17.07 -21.48
C LYS A 205 -10.77 -17.25 -22.96
N LYS A 206 -12.06 -17.30 -23.30
CA LYS A 206 -12.50 -17.41 -24.69
C LYS A 206 -12.11 -16.19 -25.51
N ILE A 207 -12.12 -15.00 -24.91
CA ILE A 207 -11.66 -13.77 -25.57
C ILE A 207 -10.17 -13.88 -25.88
N ASN A 208 -9.35 -14.28 -24.90
CA ASN A 208 -7.92 -14.50 -25.09
C ASN A 208 -7.62 -15.56 -26.16
N ASP A 209 -8.34 -16.67 -26.12
CA ASP A 209 -8.17 -17.78 -27.07
C ASP A 209 -8.56 -17.36 -28.50
N THR A 210 -9.55 -16.47 -28.67
CA THR A 210 -10.06 -16.03 -29.96
C THR A 210 -9.25 -14.87 -30.56
N TYR A 211 -8.91 -13.85 -29.76
CA TYR A 211 -8.33 -12.58 -30.20
C TYR A 211 -6.90 -12.34 -29.74
N GLY A 212 -6.36 -13.26 -28.91
CA GLY A 212 -5.04 -13.17 -28.31
C GLY A 212 -5.01 -12.33 -27.01
N HIS A 213 -3.97 -12.54 -26.20
CA HIS A 213 -3.77 -11.82 -24.92
C HIS A 213 -3.80 -10.29 -25.05
N PRO A 214 -3.25 -9.65 -26.11
CA PRO A 214 -3.36 -8.19 -26.24
C PRO A 214 -4.79 -7.67 -26.36
N ALA A 215 -5.73 -8.47 -26.89
CA ALA A 215 -7.15 -8.11 -26.91
C ALA A 215 -7.77 -8.21 -25.52
N GLY A 216 -7.41 -9.25 -24.76
CA GLY A 216 -7.81 -9.36 -23.34
C GLY A 216 -7.30 -8.20 -22.50
N ASP A 217 -6.07 -7.78 -22.71
CA ASP A 217 -5.50 -6.60 -22.04
C ASP A 217 -6.30 -5.33 -22.35
N GLU A 218 -6.73 -5.14 -23.60
CA GLU A 218 -7.57 -3.99 -23.98
C GLU A 218 -8.96 -4.08 -23.32
N VAL A 219 -9.55 -5.28 -23.26
CA VAL A 219 -10.80 -5.52 -22.54
C VAL A 219 -10.67 -5.11 -21.09
N LEU A 220 -9.61 -5.52 -20.40
CA LEU A 220 -9.38 -5.17 -19.00
C LEU A 220 -9.19 -3.65 -18.79
N ARG A 221 -8.49 -2.95 -19.70
CA ARG A 221 -8.35 -1.49 -19.65
C ARG A 221 -9.71 -0.80 -19.82
N ARG A 222 -10.48 -1.18 -20.82
CA ARG A 222 -11.80 -0.59 -21.08
C ARG A 222 -12.80 -0.85 -19.96
N LEU A 223 -12.75 -2.05 -19.40
CA LEU A 223 -13.57 -2.38 -18.24
C LEU A 223 -13.19 -1.53 -17.02
N SER A 224 -11.88 -1.35 -16.76
CA SER A 224 -11.44 -0.49 -15.66
C SER A 224 -11.91 0.95 -15.83
N ASP A 225 -11.80 1.52 -17.02
CA ASP A 225 -12.30 2.87 -17.30
C ASP A 225 -13.83 2.95 -17.07
N CYS A 226 -14.56 1.93 -17.48
CA CYS A 226 -16.00 1.81 -17.27
C CYS A 226 -16.34 1.74 -15.77
N LEU A 227 -15.61 0.95 -15.00
CA LEU A 227 -15.83 0.85 -13.56
C LEU A 227 -15.54 2.19 -12.85
N VAL A 228 -14.45 2.88 -13.19
CA VAL A 228 -14.14 4.22 -12.64
C VAL A 228 -15.28 5.22 -12.92
N GLN A 229 -15.86 5.19 -14.11
CA GLN A 229 -17.01 6.04 -14.46
C GLN A 229 -18.29 5.61 -13.72
N THR A 230 -18.45 4.33 -13.47
CA THR A 230 -19.61 3.77 -12.77
C THR A 230 -19.56 4.07 -11.26
N PHE A 231 -18.38 4.14 -10.68
CA PHE A 231 -18.14 4.43 -9.26
C PHE A 231 -17.34 5.74 -9.11
N PRO A 232 -17.99 6.92 -9.29
CA PRO A 232 -17.27 8.19 -9.38
C PRO A 232 -16.91 8.82 -8.03
N ARG A 233 -17.35 8.26 -6.92
CA ARG A 233 -17.07 8.83 -5.60
C ARG A 233 -15.60 8.59 -5.22
N LYS A 234 -14.95 9.59 -4.64
CA LYS A 234 -13.57 9.46 -4.15
C LYS A 234 -13.43 8.44 -3.01
N THR A 235 -14.53 8.10 -2.36
CA THR A 235 -14.60 7.09 -1.29
C THR A 235 -14.77 5.68 -1.82
N ASP A 236 -15.14 5.51 -3.10
CA ASP A 236 -15.26 4.20 -3.72
C ASP A 236 -13.85 3.69 -4.05
N PHE A 237 -13.53 2.52 -3.53
CA PHE A 237 -12.24 1.89 -3.73
C PHE A 237 -12.36 0.80 -4.79
N ILE A 238 -11.69 0.99 -5.93
CA ILE A 238 -11.76 0.08 -7.07
C ILE A 238 -10.39 -0.56 -7.27
N ALA A 239 -10.33 -1.88 -7.31
CA ALA A 239 -9.11 -2.64 -7.45
C ALA A 239 -9.23 -3.73 -8.53
N ARG A 240 -8.10 -4.08 -9.13
CA ARG A 240 -7.93 -5.33 -9.86
C ARG A 240 -7.46 -6.40 -8.86
N TYR A 241 -8.35 -7.34 -8.57
CA TYR A 241 -8.12 -8.37 -7.56
C TYR A 241 -7.30 -9.56 -8.10
N GLY A 242 -7.51 -9.92 -9.36
CA GLY A 242 -6.83 -11.02 -10.03
C GLY A 242 -6.66 -10.79 -11.53
N GLY A 243 -6.44 -11.85 -12.29
CA GLY A 243 -6.27 -11.78 -13.73
C GLY A 243 -7.39 -11.01 -14.44
N GLU A 244 -8.62 -11.49 -14.31
CA GLU A 244 -9.85 -10.95 -14.90
C GLU A 244 -10.86 -10.50 -13.83
N GLU A 245 -10.42 -10.43 -12.57
CA GLU A 245 -11.25 -10.14 -11.43
C GLU A 245 -11.00 -8.72 -10.91
N PHE A 246 -12.09 -8.05 -10.58
CA PHE A 246 -12.09 -6.70 -10.00
C PHE A 246 -12.87 -6.71 -8.69
N ALA A 247 -12.52 -5.78 -7.81
CA ALA A 247 -13.22 -5.58 -6.55
C ALA A 247 -13.56 -4.11 -6.36
N VAL A 248 -14.73 -3.84 -5.76
CA VAL A 248 -15.16 -2.49 -5.39
C VAL A 248 -15.63 -2.49 -3.95
N ILE A 249 -15.08 -1.59 -3.14
CA ILE A 249 -15.54 -1.37 -1.77
C ILE A 249 -16.12 0.04 -1.69
N PHE A 250 -17.31 0.18 -1.16
CA PHE A 250 -17.91 1.46 -0.85
C PHE A 250 -18.48 1.47 0.57
N GLN A 251 -18.34 2.62 1.22
CA GLN A 251 -18.62 2.81 2.64
C GLN A 251 -19.78 3.76 2.84
N ASN A 252 -20.41 3.65 4.01
CA ASN A 252 -21.58 4.45 4.42
C ASN A 252 -22.84 4.22 3.56
N ASP A 253 -22.85 3.14 2.81
CA ASP A 253 -23.99 2.74 1.98
C ASP A 253 -24.32 1.27 2.28
N GLY A 254 -25.60 0.96 2.50
CA GLY A 254 -26.06 -0.39 2.75
C GLY A 254 -26.39 -1.16 1.47
N ILE A 255 -26.95 -2.34 1.65
CA ILE A 255 -27.23 -3.33 0.59
C ILE A 255 -28.07 -2.77 -0.56
N GLU A 256 -29.04 -1.88 -0.29
CA GLU A 256 -29.88 -1.29 -1.34
C GLU A 256 -29.07 -0.47 -2.35
N MET A 257 -28.11 0.31 -1.84
CA MET A 257 -27.15 1.00 -2.71
C MET A 257 -26.28 0.01 -3.46
N GLY A 258 -25.86 -1.08 -2.80
CA GLY A 258 -25.11 -2.16 -3.43
C GLY A 258 -25.84 -2.77 -4.61
N ARG A 259 -27.13 -3.05 -4.47
CA ARG A 259 -28.00 -3.55 -5.54
C ARG A 259 -28.07 -2.58 -6.73
N MET A 260 -28.29 -1.30 -6.43
CA MET A 260 -28.37 -0.25 -7.44
C MET A 260 -27.05 -0.11 -8.21
N LEU A 261 -25.93 -0.09 -7.50
CA LEU A 261 -24.60 0.05 -8.09
C LEU A 261 -24.20 -1.19 -8.89
N SER A 262 -24.57 -2.39 -8.42
CA SER A 262 -24.36 -3.64 -9.16
C SER A 262 -25.12 -3.65 -10.50
N ASN A 263 -26.40 -3.25 -10.49
CA ASN A 263 -27.20 -3.14 -11.71
C ASN A 263 -26.60 -2.10 -12.66
N ARG A 264 -26.20 -0.92 -12.14
CA ARG A 264 -25.56 0.12 -12.96
C ARG A 264 -24.26 -0.36 -13.58
N ALA A 265 -23.45 -1.13 -12.86
CA ALA A 265 -22.22 -1.72 -13.39
C ALA A 265 -22.51 -2.70 -14.54
N LEU A 266 -23.46 -3.61 -14.33
CA LEU A 266 -23.89 -4.55 -15.38
C LEU A 266 -24.36 -3.83 -16.65
N GLU A 267 -25.22 -2.82 -16.50
CA GLU A 267 -25.73 -2.06 -17.64
C GLU A 267 -24.62 -1.27 -18.35
N SER A 268 -23.68 -0.70 -17.61
CA SER A 268 -22.55 0.04 -18.17
C SER A 268 -21.64 -0.88 -18.95
N VAL A 269 -21.35 -2.06 -18.42
CA VAL A 269 -20.51 -3.07 -19.10
C VAL A 269 -21.19 -3.64 -20.34
N ARG A 270 -22.49 -3.96 -20.30
CA ARG A 270 -23.24 -4.41 -21.48
C ARG A 270 -23.23 -3.42 -22.64
N LYS A 271 -23.14 -2.12 -22.33
CA LYS A 271 -23.04 -1.04 -23.35
C LYS A 271 -21.63 -0.85 -23.88
N LEU A 272 -20.64 -1.50 -23.26
CA LEU A 272 -19.24 -1.36 -23.64
C LEU A 272 -18.98 -2.08 -24.96
N ALA A 273 -18.68 -1.32 -25.99
CA ALA A 273 -18.24 -1.80 -27.29
C ALA A 273 -16.73 -1.57 -27.41
N ILE A 274 -15.95 -2.64 -27.41
CA ILE A 274 -14.50 -2.57 -27.40
C ILE A 274 -14.01 -2.85 -28.83
N ALA A 275 -13.61 -1.78 -29.53
CA ALA A 275 -13.02 -1.91 -30.85
C ALA A 275 -11.60 -2.48 -30.74
N TYR A 276 -11.34 -3.62 -31.34
CA TYR A 276 -10.03 -4.24 -31.43
C TYR A 276 -9.77 -4.75 -32.86
N ARG A 277 -8.84 -4.10 -33.56
CA ARG A 277 -8.60 -4.33 -35.01
C ARG A 277 -9.90 -4.15 -35.79
N GLU A 278 -10.32 -5.17 -36.52
CA GLU A 278 -11.56 -5.17 -37.34
C GLU A 278 -12.78 -5.75 -36.59
N ALA A 279 -12.61 -6.15 -35.30
CA ALA A 279 -13.65 -6.76 -34.49
C ALA A 279 -14.16 -5.80 -33.42
N GLU A 280 -15.44 -5.92 -33.09
CA GLU A 280 -16.05 -5.34 -31.90
C GLU A 280 -16.24 -6.44 -30.85
N ILE A 281 -15.54 -6.32 -29.71
CA ILE A 281 -15.63 -7.27 -28.63
C ILE A 281 -16.67 -6.75 -27.62
N LYS A 282 -17.69 -7.57 -27.36
CA LYS A 282 -18.68 -7.34 -26.31
C LYS A 282 -18.41 -8.27 -25.15
N VAL A 283 -18.50 -7.72 -23.96
CA VAL A 283 -18.23 -8.44 -22.70
C VAL A 283 -19.39 -8.30 -21.75
N THR A 284 -19.55 -9.27 -20.88
CA THR A 284 -20.41 -9.21 -19.71
C THR A 284 -19.59 -9.51 -18.46
N VAL A 285 -20.14 -9.23 -17.31
CA VAL A 285 -19.51 -9.54 -16.03
C VAL A 285 -20.51 -10.23 -15.11
N SER A 286 -19.99 -11.09 -14.26
CA SER A 286 -20.71 -11.62 -13.11
C SER A 286 -20.25 -10.90 -11.86
N ILE A 287 -21.19 -10.61 -10.95
CA ILE A 287 -20.91 -9.83 -9.73
C ILE A 287 -21.42 -10.58 -8.50
N GLY A 288 -20.57 -10.71 -7.48
CA GLY A 288 -20.96 -11.02 -6.12
C GLY A 288 -21.10 -9.73 -5.33
N LEU A 289 -22.17 -9.58 -4.57
CA LEU A 289 -22.42 -8.45 -3.68
C LEU A 289 -22.54 -8.95 -2.25
N ALA A 290 -21.79 -8.36 -1.32
CA ALA A 290 -21.89 -8.64 0.10
C ALA A 290 -21.85 -7.35 0.92
N GLU A 291 -22.85 -7.13 1.76
CA GLU A 291 -22.77 -6.13 2.82
C GLU A 291 -21.95 -6.67 3.97
N TYR A 292 -21.14 -5.82 4.61
CA TYR A 292 -20.46 -6.16 5.85
C TYR A 292 -21.48 -6.44 6.96
N SER A 293 -21.34 -7.53 7.64
CA SER A 293 -22.25 -7.92 8.74
C SER A 293 -21.49 -8.64 9.83
N MET A 294 -21.69 -8.26 11.07
CA MET A 294 -21.14 -9.02 12.20
C MET A 294 -21.59 -10.49 12.16
N PRO A 295 -20.71 -11.48 12.38
CA PRO A 295 -19.34 -11.37 12.86
C PRO A 295 -18.24 -11.41 11.77
N ASP A 296 -18.48 -10.82 10.60
CA ASP A 296 -17.48 -10.83 9.54
C ASP A 296 -16.13 -10.23 9.99
N ASN A 297 -15.07 -10.84 9.53
CA ASN A 297 -13.75 -10.22 9.36
C ASN A 297 -13.50 -9.99 7.85
N SER A 298 -12.35 -9.44 7.49
CA SER A 298 -11.98 -9.21 6.08
C SER A 298 -12.12 -10.49 5.24
N ASP A 299 -11.63 -11.61 5.74
CA ASP A 299 -11.57 -12.87 4.98
C ASP A 299 -12.95 -13.48 4.79
N SER A 300 -13.76 -13.57 5.86
CA SER A 300 -15.12 -14.10 5.77
C SER A 300 -16.04 -13.24 4.92
N TRP A 301 -15.82 -11.91 4.91
CA TRP A 301 -16.57 -11.01 4.05
C TRP A 301 -16.26 -11.24 2.56
N VAL A 302 -14.97 -11.37 2.20
CA VAL A 302 -14.56 -11.74 0.83
C VAL A 302 -15.15 -13.12 0.46
N GLU A 303 -15.03 -14.12 1.33
CA GLU A 303 -15.53 -15.47 1.07
C GLU A 303 -17.05 -15.49 0.80
N ARG A 304 -17.83 -14.69 1.55
CA ARG A 304 -19.26 -14.56 1.29
C ARG A 304 -19.53 -13.92 -0.07
N CYS A 305 -18.77 -12.89 -0.42
CA CYS A 305 -18.88 -12.20 -1.70
C CYS A 305 -18.50 -13.12 -2.87
N ASP A 306 -17.43 -13.88 -2.75
CA ASP A 306 -16.98 -14.87 -3.72
C ASP A 306 -17.98 -15.98 -3.95
N ARG A 307 -18.61 -16.49 -2.88
CA ARG A 307 -19.70 -17.48 -3.02
C ARG A 307 -20.89 -16.90 -3.79
N ALA A 308 -21.18 -15.61 -3.60
CA ALA A 308 -22.25 -14.95 -4.38
C ALA A 308 -21.82 -14.78 -5.85
N LEU A 309 -20.59 -14.40 -6.13
CA LEU A 309 -20.03 -14.33 -7.48
C LEU A 309 -20.08 -15.70 -8.18
N TYR A 310 -19.70 -16.75 -7.49
CA TYR A 310 -19.78 -18.11 -8.03
C TYR A 310 -21.22 -18.49 -8.41
N ARG A 311 -22.21 -18.17 -7.56
CA ARG A 311 -23.63 -18.38 -7.89
C ARG A 311 -24.06 -17.56 -9.09
N ALA A 312 -23.59 -16.34 -9.26
CA ALA A 312 -23.89 -15.53 -10.44
C ALA A 312 -23.38 -16.21 -11.72
N LYS A 313 -22.15 -16.76 -11.68
CA LYS A 313 -21.58 -17.52 -12.80
C LYS A 313 -22.37 -18.79 -13.13
N GLU A 314 -22.78 -19.57 -12.11
CA GLU A 314 -23.57 -20.79 -12.30
C GLU A 314 -24.99 -20.52 -12.79
N SER A 315 -25.60 -19.43 -12.35
CA SER A 315 -26.98 -19.06 -12.72
C SER A 315 -27.10 -18.48 -14.14
N GLY A 316 -26.04 -18.53 -14.96
CA GLY A 316 -26.06 -18.12 -16.37
C GLY A 316 -25.31 -16.82 -16.64
N ARG A 317 -24.49 -16.35 -15.72
CA ARG A 317 -23.64 -15.15 -15.88
C ARG A 317 -24.41 -13.85 -16.11
N ASP A 318 -23.72 -12.77 -16.45
CA ASP A 318 -24.29 -11.45 -16.78
C ASP A 318 -25.31 -10.96 -15.74
N ARG A 319 -24.98 -11.13 -14.47
CA ARG A 319 -25.84 -10.77 -13.33
C ARG A 319 -25.05 -10.55 -12.05
N TYR A 320 -25.71 -9.99 -11.07
CA TYR A 320 -25.20 -10.03 -9.71
C TYR A 320 -25.99 -11.02 -8.86
N MET A 321 -25.34 -11.55 -7.84
CA MET A 321 -25.96 -12.29 -6.74
C MET A 321 -25.54 -11.68 -5.42
N GLU A 322 -26.48 -11.64 -4.49
CA GLU A 322 -26.25 -11.12 -3.14
C GLU A 322 -25.84 -12.25 -2.20
N ALA A 323 -24.85 -12.00 -1.38
CA ALA A 323 -24.44 -12.92 -0.32
C ALA A 323 -25.51 -12.98 0.78
N SER A 324 -25.81 -14.17 1.27
CA SER A 324 -26.64 -14.33 2.45
C SER A 324 -25.98 -13.69 3.67
N VAL A 325 -26.78 -13.03 4.49
CA VAL A 325 -26.33 -12.53 5.79
C VAL A 325 -25.94 -13.73 6.68
N PRO A 326 -24.82 -13.65 7.41
CA PRO A 326 -24.45 -14.70 8.35
C PRO A 326 -25.57 -14.89 9.38
N ILE A 327 -26.07 -16.11 9.52
CA ILE A 327 -27.01 -16.44 10.60
C ILE A 327 -26.15 -16.55 11.85
N LEU A 328 -26.31 -15.61 12.78
CA LEU A 328 -25.77 -15.76 14.13
C LEU A 328 -26.50 -16.93 14.78
N GLU A 329 -25.85 -18.10 14.86
CA GLU A 329 -26.36 -19.12 15.77
C GLU A 329 -26.33 -18.54 17.20
N PRO A 330 -27.42 -18.59 17.94
CA PRO A 330 -27.38 -18.11 19.32
C PRO A 330 -26.34 -18.91 20.07
N ALA A 331 -25.46 -18.21 20.76
CA ALA A 331 -24.41 -18.80 21.59
C ALA A 331 -25.09 -19.83 22.55
N LYS A 332 -24.67 -21.09 22.45
CA LYS A 332 -25.08 -22.18 23.33
C LYS A 332 -24.55 -21.97 24.74
#